data_eaa1a6c3464f7387221746e92c1d296f
#
_entry.id   eaa1a6c3464f7387221746e92c1d296f
#
_cell.length_a   1.000
_cell.length_b   1.000
_cell.length_c   1.000
_cell.angle_alpha   90.00
_cell.angle_beta   90.00
_cell.angle_gamma   90.00
#
_symmetry.space_group_name_H-M   'P 1'
#
loop_
_entity.id
_entity.type
_entity.pdbx_description
1 polymer ?
#
loop_
_entity_poly.entity_id
_entity_poly.type
_entity_poly.pdbx_seq_one_letter_code
_entity_poly.pdbx_strand_id
1 'polypeptide(L)'
;SHNHYDHLDINSLVKISKKNPDAQFLVPQGDKKILTKRGIENVSEFLWWENSIVKNLKMTFTPVQHWSARGLGDRNKSLWGGWFFETTELNLFHAGDTGYSNDFIMTKEKLGAPEYALIPIGAYSPEWFMAENHVNPEDALQIAIDLDAKKSIGMHWGTFILTDEAVTEPPQLLQSALKERGLPKDYFVTLKPGDYELINN
;
A
#
# COMPACT_ATOMS: atom_id res chain seq x y z
N SER A 1 3.87 5.65 -0.13
CA SER A 1 2.46 5.70 -0.57
C SER A 1 1.82 7.06 -0.33
N HIS A 2 1.91 7.63 0.86
CA HIS A 2 1.37 8.92 1.25
C HIS A 2 2.03 9.43 2.54
N ASN A 3 1.68 10.65 2.98
CA ASN A 3 2.41 11.33 4.03
C ASN A 3 1.81 11.23 5.44
N HIS A 4 0.88 10.35 5.72
CA HIS A 4 0.45 10.10 7.10
C HIS A 4 1.63 9.63 7.96
N TYR A 5 1.55 9.84 9.28
CA TYR A 5 2.69 9.64 10.19
C TYR A 5 3.14 8.18 10.28
N ASP A 6 2.23 7.24 10.13
CA ASP A 6 2.48 5.79 10.15
C ASP A 6 3.05 5.24 8.83
N HIS A 7 2.93 6.00 7.73
CA HIS A 7 3.50 5.65 6.42
C HIS A 7 4.77 6.41 6.08
N LEU A 8 4.85 7.70 6.43
CA LEU A 8 6.03 8.52 6.26
C LEU A 8 6.62 8.92 7.62
N ASP A 9 7.24 7.94 8.33
CA ASP A 9 7.98 8.22 9.55
C ASP A 9 9.34 8.82 9.22
N ILE A 10 9.43 10.14 9.34
CA ILE A 10 10.62 10.91 8.97
C ILE A 10 11.85 10.53 9.81
N ASN A 11 11.67 10.08 11.05
CA ASN A 11 12.79 9.67 11.89
C ASN A 11 13.43 8.37 11.40
N SER A 12 12.61 7.41 10.97
CA SER A 12 13.07 6.19 10.32
C SER A 12 13.76 6.47 8.99
N LEU A 13 13.18 7.35 8.15
CA LEU A 13 13.76 7.72 6.86
C LEU A 13 15.14 8.40 7.02
N VAL A 14 15.30 9.28 8.01
CA VAL A 14 16.62 9.89 8.33
C VAL A 14 17.64 8.82 8.77
N LYS A 15 17.23 7.84 9.55
CA LYS A 15 18.13 6.72 9.95
C LYS A 15 18.51 5.85 8.75
N ILE A 16 17.54 5.58 7.85
CA ILE A 16 17.77 4.81 6.63
C ILE A 16 18.76 5.55 5.72
N SER A 17 18.53 6.84 5.46
CA SER A 17 19.41 7.62 4.57
C SER A 17 20.84 7.71 5.11
N LYS A 18 21.04 7.83 6.43
CA LYS A 18 22.37 7.83 7.04
C LYS A 18 23.09 6.49 6.92
N LYS A 19 22.36 5.38 6.98
CA LYS A 19 22.93 4.04 6.83
C LYS A 19 23.17 3.65 5.37
N ASN A 20 22.39 4.23 4.46
CA ASN A 20 22.40 3.94 3.04
C ASN A 20 22.42 5.29 2.27
N PRO A 21 23.61 5.94 2.14
CA PRO A 21 23.70 7.26 1.50
C PRO A 21 23.21 7.31 0.05
N ASP A 22 23.31 6.17 -0.66
CA ASP A 22 22.88 6.04 -2.05
C ASP A 22 21.39 5.69 -2.22
N ALA A 23 20.65 5.51 -1.11
CA ALA A 23 19.23 5.19 -1.18
C ALA A 23 18.44 6.32 -1.86
N GLN A 24 17.58 5.95 -2.80
CA GLN A 24 16.65 6.85 -3.45
C GLN A 24 15.29 6.77 -2.72
N PHE A 25 14.70 7.93 -2.49
CA PHE A 25 13.37 8.03 -1.89
C PHE A 25 12.38 8.49 -2.96
N LEU A 26 11.44 7.62 -3.30
CA LEU A 26 10.37 7.91 -4.24
C LEU A 26 9.13 8.28 -3.44
N VAL A 27 8.59 9.45 -3.65
CA VAL A 27 7.49 9.99 -2.86
C VAL A 27 6.40 10.59 -3.75
N PRO A 28 5.16 10.70 -3.28
CA PRO A 28 4.11 11.45 -3.97
C PRO A 28 4.49 12.92 -4.17
N GLN A 29 3.96 13.54 -5.22
CA GLN A 29 4.11 14.97 -5.44
C GLN A 29 3.66 15.77 -4.21
N GLY A 30 4.51 16.70 -3.77
CA GLY A 30 4.29 17.56 -2.61
C GLY A 30 5.02 17.09 -1.34
N ASP A 31 5.58 15.89 -1.30
CA ASP A 31 6.21 15.33 -0.10
C ASP A 31 7.74 15.49 -0.05
N LYS A 32 8.41 15.76 -1.17
CA LYS A 32 9.86 15.97 -1.22
C LYS A 32 10.36 16.98 -0.17
N LYS A 33 9.63 18.08 -0.01
CA LYS A 33 9.96 19.11 0.97
C LYS A 33 9.99 18.61 2.43
N ILE A 34 9.25 17.55 2.75
CA ILE A 34 9.22 16.96 4.09
C ILE A 34 10.56 16.27 4.38
N LEU A 35 11.10 15.55 3.38
CA LEU A 35 12.36 14.83 3.48
C LEU A 35 13.56 15.76 3.40
N THR A 36 13.56 16.71 2.44
CA THR A 36 14.69 17.64 2.22
C THR A 36 14.92 18.55 3.39
N LYS A 37 13.86 19.00 4.09
CA LYS A 37 13.98 19.77 5.35
C LYS A 37 14.70 19.00 6.46
N ARG A 38 14.87 17.70 6.33
CA ARG A 38 15.56 16.83 7.30
C ARG A 38 16.89 16.29 6.76
N GLY A 39 17.39 16.87 5.66
CA GLY A 39 18.69 16.55 5.06
C GLY A 39 18.71 15.29 4.21
N ILE A 40 17.55 14.79 3.76
CA ILE A 40 17.46 13.70 2.80
C ILE A 40 17.36 14.33 1.40
N GLU A 41 18.42 14.25 0.59
CA GLU A 41 18.50 14.98 -0.68
C GLU A 41 18.09 14.14 -1.91
N ASN A 42 18.37 12.83 -1.89
CA ASN A 42 18.08 11.92 -3.01
C ASN A 42 16.59 11.54 -3.04
N VAL A 43 15.72 12.52 -3.34
CA VAL A 43 14.26 12.37 -3.31
C VAL A 43 13.66 12.77 -4.66
N SER A 44 12.85 11.90 -5.23
CA SER A 44 12.07 12.13 -6.46
C SER A 44 10.58 12.11 -6.16
N GLU A 45 9.83 13.06 -6.72
CA GLU A 45 8.37 13.16 -6.62
C GLU A 45 7.70 12.58 -7.85
N PHE A 46 6.51 11.99 -7.66
CA PHE A 46 5.75 11.32 -8.71
C PHE A 46 4.28 11.77 -8.73
N LEU A 47 3.78 11.99 -9.92
CA LEU A 47 2.37 12.03 -10.25
C LEU A 47 1.86 10.61 -10.51
N TRP A 48 0.55 10.40 -10.43
CA TRP A 48 -0.05 9.13 -10.81
C TRP A 48 0.33 8.73 -12.24
N TRP A 49 0.68 7.48 -12.43
CA TRP A 49 1.14 6.85 -13.68
C TRP A 49 2.57 7.23 -14.10
N GLU A 50 3.25 8.10 -13.38
CA GLU A 50 4.69 8.29 -13.56
C GLU A 50 5.47 7.10 -12.99
N ASN A 51 6.62 6.84 -13.59
CA ASN A 51 7.47 5.73 -13.17
C ASN A 51 8.94 6.11 -13.10
N SER A 52 9.69 5.30 -12.38
CA SER A 52 11.15 5.32 -12.31
C SER A 52 11.69 3.93 -12.56
N ILE A 53 12.86 3.87 -13.18
CA ILE A 53 13.59 2.61 -13.38
C ILE A 53 14.90 2.70 -12.64
N VAL A 54 15.12 1.77 -11.71
CA VAL A 54 16.37 1.64 -10.97
C VAL A 54 16.89 0.22 -11.21
N LYS A 55 18.01 0.11 -11.93
CA LYS A 55 18.54 -1.16 -12.41
C LYS A 55 17.51 -1.90 -13.29
N ASN A 56 17.05 -3.08 -12.86
CA ASN A 56 16.03 -3.89 -13.53
C ASN A 56 14.63 -3.77 -12.93
N LEU A 57 14.44 -2.85 -11.98
CA LEU A 57 13.16 -2.64 -11.30
C LEU A 57 12.49 -1.36 -11.81
N LYS A 58 11.36 -1.50 -12.48
CA LYS A 58 10.47 -0.38 -12.82
C LYS A 58 9.43 -0.23 -11.72
N MET A 59 9.21 0.99 -11.26
CA MET A 59 8.27 1.34 -10.21
C MET A 59 7.32 2.41 -10.73
N THR A 60 6.05 2.08 -10.84
CA THR A 60 4.99 3.01 -11.30
C THR A 60 4.14 3.44 -10.11
N PHE A 61 3.97 4.74 -9.92
CA PHE A 61 3.07 5.29 -8.90
C PHE A 61 1.63 5.28 -9.42
N THR A 62 0.71 4.68 -8.67
CA THR A 62 -0.67 4.44 -9.11
C THR A 62 -1.68 5.18 -8.24
N PRO A 63 -2.84 5.61 -8.78
CA PRO A 63 -3.92 6.13 -7.96
C PRO A 63 -4.51 5.05 -7.05
N VAL A 64 -5.01 5.49 -5.92
CA VAL A 64 -5.88 4.74 -4.98
C VAL A 64 -6.81 5.73 -4.29
N GLN A 65 -7.87 5.26 -3.64
CA GLN A 65 -8.81 6.13 -2.96
C GLN A 65 -8.37 6.39 -1.51
N HIS A 66 -7.66 7.49 -1.30
CA HIS A 66 -7.21 7.90 0.03
C HIS A 66 -7.06 9.43 0.11
N TRP A 67 -6.23 9.93 1.00
CA TRP A 67 -5.94 11.34 1.18
C TRP A 67 -4.55 11.55 1.81
N SER A 68 -4.12 12.81 1.90
CA SER A 68 -2.84 13.17 2.52
C SER A 68 -3.01 14.33 3.48
N ALA A 69 -2.31 14.30 4.60
CA ALA A 69 -2.10 15.42 5.53
C ALA A 69 -1.03 15.08 6.58
N ARG A 70 -0.40 16.12 7.13
CA ARG A 70 0.44 16.04 8.34
C ARG A 70 0.07 17.09 9.38
N GLY A 71 -0.83 18.00 9.07
CA GLY A 71 -1.28 19.06 9.96
C GLY A 71 -2.66 19.59 9.59
N LEU A 72 -3.12 20.59 10.33
CA LEU A 72 -4.49 21.11 10.17
C LEU A 72 -4.73 21.86 8.86
N GLY A 73 -3.68 22.27 8.15
CA GLY A 73 -3.79 23.16 6.99
C GLY A 73 -3.26 22.60 5.68
N ASP A 74 -2.93 21.30 5.61
CA ASP A 74 -2.26 20.71 4.45
C ASP A 74 -2.99 19.49 3.84
N ARG A 75 -4.25 19.28 4.20
CA ARG A 75 -5.07 18.20 3.63
C ARG A 75 -5.06 18.27 2.11
N ASN A 76 -4.73 17.15 1.46
CA ASN A 76 -4.67 16.97 0.00
C ASN A 76 -3.74 17.95 -0.73
N LYS A 77 -2.72 18.50 -0.03
CA LYS A 77 -1.66 19.31 -0.65
C LYS A 77 -0.49 18.50 -1.17
N SER A 78 -0.46 17.21 -0.89
CA SER A 78 0.39 16.21 -1.50
C SER A 78 -0.49 15.14 -2.12
N LEU A 79 0.02 14.39 -3.10
CA LEU A 79 -0.65 13.20 -3.62
C LEU A 79 -0.54 12.04 -2.65
N TRP A 80 -1.25 10.98 -2.96
CA TRP A 80 -1.24 9.65 -2.33
C TRP A 80 -1.40 8.59 -3.40
N GLY A 81 -1.01 7.34 -3.12
CA GLY A 81 -1.14 6.28 -4.12
C GLY A 81 -0.57 4.96 -3.67
N GLY A 82 -0.69 3.99 -4.56
CA GLY A 82 0.00 2.72 -4.51
C GLY A 82 1.27 2.72 -5.36
N TRP A 83 1.98 1.61 -5.33
CA TRP A 83 3.15 1.38 -6.16
C TRP A 83 3.06 0.04 -6.87
N PHE A 84 3.29 0.04 -8.18
CA PHE A 84 3.40 -1.17 -8.96
C PHE A 84 4.87 -1.38 -9.33
N PHE A 85 5.41 -2.53 -8.96
CA PHE A 85 6.80 -2.92 -9.16
C PHE A 85 6.87 -3.99 -10.24
N GLU A 86 7.73 -3.77 -11.24
CA GLU A 86 7.90 -4.68 -12.37
C GLU A 86 9.38 -5.05 -12.52
N THR A 87 9.64 -6.34 -12.61
CA THR A 87 10.92 -6.90 -13.07
C THR A 87 10.65 -7.84 -14.24
N THR A 88 11.69 -8.46 -14.79
CA THR A 88 11.54 -9.54 -15.80
C THR A 88 10.93 -10.82 -15.23
N GLU A 89 10.90 -10.97 -13.92
CA GLU A 89 10.57 -12.23 -13.24
C GLU A 89 9.32 -12.10 -12.36
N LEU A 90 9.03 -10.89 -11.89
CA LEU A 90 7.99 -10.67 -10.87
C LEU A 90 7.33 -9.30 -11.02
N ASN A 91 6.01 -9.29 -10.90
CA ASN A 91 5.21 -8.08 -10.72
C ASN A 91 4.56 -8.08 -9.33
N LEU A 92 4.73 -6.96 -8.60
CA LEU A 92 4.17 -6.78 -7.28
C LEU A 92 3.42 -5.45 -7.19
N PHE A 93 2.24 -5.45 -6.61
CA PHE A 93 1.48 -4.25 -6.30
C PHE A 93 1.43 -4.01 -4.78
N HIS A 94 1.67 -2.78 -4.36
CA HIS A 94 1.50 -2.31 -2.98
C HIS A 94 0.46 -1.20 -2.96
N ALA A 95 -0.70 -1.46 -2.37
CA ALA A 95 -1.82 -0.53 -2.42
C ALA A 95 -1.58 0.77 -1.63
N GLY A 96 -0.75 0.75 -0.59
CA GLY A 96 -0.79 1.79 0.43
C GLY A 96 -2.08 1.70 1.23
N ASP A 97 -2.56 2.81 1.80
CA ASP A 97 -3.89 2.88 2.39
C ASP A 97 -4.92 3.27 1.33
N THR A 98 -6.09 2.65 1.40
CA THR A 98 -7.13 2.89 0.41
C THR A 98 -8.52 2.49 0.89
N GLY A 99 -9.54 3.25 0.45
CA GLY A 99 -10.90 2.77 0.29
C GLY A 99 -11.04 1.96 -1.01
N TYR A 100 -12.21 1.38 -1.24
CA TYR A 100 -12.48 0.67 -2.49
C TYR A 100 -12.80 1.65 -3.64
N SER A 101 -12.18 1.44 -4.79
CA SER A 101 -12.42 2.26 -6.00
C SER A 101 -12.13 1.47 -7.29
N ASN A 102 -12.50 2.06 -8.43
CA ASN A 102 -12.17 1.50 -9.75
C ASN A 102 -10.68 1.64 -10.13
N ASP A 103 -9.86 2.27 -9.31
CA ASP A 103 -8.44 2.47 -9.58
C ASP A 103 -7.68 1.13 -9.74
N PHE A 104 -8.17 0.07 -9.09
CA PHE A 104 -7.57 -1.26 -9.16
C PHE A 104 -7.81 -1.95 -10.51
N ILE A 105 -9.02 -1.81 -11.06
CA ILE A 105 -9.35 -2.27 -12.41
C ILE A 105 -8.49 -1.50 -13.43
N MET A 106 -8.39 -0.17 -13.31
CA MET A 106 -7.56 0.65 -14.18
C MET A 106 -6.07 0.31 -14.06
N THR A 107 -5.60 -0.03 -12.85
CA THR A 107 -4.21 -0.45 -12.63
C THR A 107 -3.91 -1.74 -13.38
N LYS A 108 -4.78 -2.75 -13.26
CA LYS A 108 -4.68 -3.99 -14.03
C LYS A 108 -4.71 -3.74 -15.54
N GLU A 109 -5.63 -2.91 -16.02
CA GLU A 109 -5.74 -2.60 -17.45
C GLU A 109 -4.49 -1.93 -18.02
N LYS A 110 -3.82 -1.06 -17.24
CA LYS A 110 -2.64 -0.31 -17.68
C LYS A 110 -1.32 -1.06 -17.49
N LEU A 111 -1.18 -1.82 -16.40
CA LEU A 111 0.09 -2.39 -15.97
C LEU A 111 0.09 -3.93 -15.98
N GLY A 112 -1.07 -4.55 -16.20
CA GLY A 112 -1.24 -5.99 -16.12
C GLY A 112 -1.57 -6.46 -14.71
N ALA A 113 -1.92 -7.75 -14.58
CA ALA A 113 -2.20 -8.39 -13.31
C ALA A 113 -0.91 -8.60 -12.50
N PRO A 114 -0.85 -8.19 -11.23
CA PRO A 114 0.31 -8.48 -10.39
C PRO A 114 0.33 -9.95 -9.98
N GLU A 115 1.52 -10.50 -9.83
CA GLU A 115 1.68 -11.83 -9.22
C GLU A 115 1.41 -11.78 -7.72
N TYR A 116 1.84 -10.71 -7.07
CA TYR A 116 1.59 -10.46 -5.65
C TYR A 116 0.98 -9.08 -5.43
N ALA A 117 -0.03 -9.00 -4.55
CA ALA A 117 -0.62 -7.74 -4.12
C ALA A 117 -0.56 -7.61 -2.59
N LEU A 118 -0.01 -6.51 -2.10
CA LEU A 118 -0.04 -6.12 -0.70
C LEU A 118 -1.22 -5.17 -0.50
N ILE A 119 -2.27 -5.62 0.20
CA ILE A 119 -3.54 -4.90 0.32
C ILE A 119 -3.87 -4.71 1.81
N PRO A 120 -4.25 -3.49 2.25
CA PRO A 120 -4.62 -3.25 3.64
C PRO A 120 -5.92 -4.00 3.98
N ILE A 121 -6.01 -4.50 5.23
CA ILE A 121 -7.17 -5.21 5.75
C ILE A 121 -7.59 -4.72 7.13
N GLY A 122 -7.00 -3.66 7.66
CA GLY A 122 -7.28 -3.07 8.97
C GLY A 122 -7.57 -1.58 8.91
N ALA A 123 -7.94 -1.01 10.06
CA ALA A 123 -8.35 0.39 10.22
C ALA A 123 -9.68 0.74 9.52
N TYR A 124 -10.65 -0.18 9.51
CA TYR A 124 -11.91 -0.03 8.78
C TYR A 124 -13.13 0.30 9.66
N SER A 125 -13.05 0.14 10.98
CA SER A 125 -14.22 0.35 11.85
C SER A 125 -14.17 1.71 12.57
N PRO A 126 -15.29 2.47 12.64
CA PRO A 126 -16.61 2.15 12.09
C PRO A 126 -16.69 2.43 10.58
N GLU A 127 -17.24 1.50 9.80
CA GLU A 127 -17.26 1.55 8.33
C GLU A 127 -17.94 2.81 7.77
N TRP A 128 -19.02 3.30 8.41
CA TRP A 128 -19.70 4.50 7.94
C TRP A 128 -18.80 5.74 7.86
N PHE A 129 -17.68 5.73 8.57
CA PHE A 129 -16.69 6.82 8.57
C PHE A 129 -15.40 6.43 7.83
N MET A 130 -14.99 5.17 7.94
CA MET A 130 -13.69 4.72 7.46
C MET A 130 -13.69 4.24 6.00
N ALA A 131 -14.81 3.71 5.48
CA ALA A 131 -14.88 3.02 4.20
C ALA A 131 -14.40 3.85 2.98
N GLU A 132 -14.52 5.18 3.03
CA GLU A 132 -13.99 6.04 1.98
C GLU A 132 -12.46 6.01 1.87
N ASN A 133 -11.76 5.62 2.95
CA ASN A 133 -10.31 5.74 3.05
C ASN A 133 -9.61 4.43 3.42
N HIS A 134 -10.33 3.47 3.99
CA HIS A 134 -9.80 2.18 4.45
C HIS A 134 -10.81 1.07 4.16
N VAL A 135 -10.36 0.06 3.45
CA VAL A 135 -11.19 -1.10 3.13
C VAL A 135 -11.28 -2.08 4.31
N ASN A 136 -12.44 -2.70 4.47
CA ASN A 136 -12.59 -3.90 5.30
C ASN A 136 -12.01 -5.13 4.57
N PRO A 137 -11.88 -6.29 5.23
CA PRO A 137 -11.31 -7.50 4.60
C PRO A 137 -12.11 -8.03 3.39
N GLU A 138 -13.41 -7.78 3.30
CA GLU A 138 -14.23 -8.20 2.15
C GLU A 138 -13.95 -7.32 0.93
N ASP A 139 -13.88 -6.00 1.11
CA ASP A 139 -13.51 -5.05 0.05
C ASP A 139 -12.04 -5.25 -0.37
N ALA A 140 -11.15 -5.57 0.57
CA ALA A 140 -9.77 -5.94 0.26
C ALA A 140 -9.70 -7.18 -0.64
N LEU A 141 -10.53 -8.19 -0.37
CA LEU A 141 -10.65 -9.36 -1.23
C LEU A 141 -11.20 -8.98 -2.62
N GLN A 142 -12.15 -8.05 -2.70
CA GLN A 142 -12.64 -7.54 -3.99
C GLN A 142 -11.52 -6.85 -4.77
N ILE A 143 -10.68 -6.04 -4.12
CA ILE A 143 -9.50 -5.43 -4.75
C ILE A 143 -8.57 -6.49 -5.34
N ALA A 144 -8.29 -7.57 -4.60
CA ALA A 144 -7.45 -8.66 -5.08
C ALA A 144 -8.03 -9.32 -6.36
N ILE A 145 -9.34 -9.48 -6.42
CA ILE A 145 -10.07 -10.01 -7.57
C ILE A 145 -10.00 -9.03 -8.76
N ASP A 146 -10.24 -7.75 -8.53
CA ASP A 146 -10.23 -6.70 -9.57
C ASP A 146 -8.84 -6.52 -10.19
N LEU A 147 -7.78 -6.65 -9.38
CA LEU A 147 -6.39 -6.68 -9.84
C LEU A 147 -6.05 -7.98 -10.59
N ASP A 148 -6.87 -9.03 -10.44
CA ASP A 148 -6.55 -10.38 -10.92
C ASP A 148 -5.20 -10.89 -10.36
N ALA A 149 -4.92 -10.53 -9.12
CA ALA A 149 -3.67 -10.90 -8.47
C ALA A 149 -3.58 -12.42 -8.31
N LYS A 150 -2.42 -13.02 -8.60
CA LYS A 150 -2.25 -14.47 -8.39
C LYS A 150 -2.30 -14.83 -6.90
N LYS A 151 -1.73 -13.97 -6.06
CA LYS A 151 -1.75 -14.09 -4.62
C LYS A 151 -1.74 -12.73 -3.95
N SER A 152 -2.47 -12.59 -2.85
CA SER A 152 -2.48 -11.36 -2.07
C SER A 152 -2.02 -11.58 -0.63
N ILE A 153 -1.44 -10.55 -0.02
CA ILE A 153 -0.98 -10.56 1.36
C ILE A 153 -1.61 -9.38 2.08
N GLY A 154 -2.29 -9.66 3.19
CA GLY A 154 -2.93 -8.64 4.02
C GLY A 154 -1.91 -7.87 4.84
N MET A 155 -1.93 -6.57 4.72
CA MET A 155 -1.11 -5.62 5.49
C MET A 155 -1.98 -4.67 6.31
N HIS A 156 -1.35 -3.75 7.04
CA HIS A 156 -2.01 -2.70 7.83
C HIS A 156 -2.94 -3.24 8.94
N TRP A 157 -2.54 -4.31 9.60
CA TRP A 157 -3.23 -4.94 10.72
C TRP A 157 -2.24 -5.48 11.77
N GLY A 158 -2.74 -5.81 12.95
CA GLY A 158 -2.00 -6.60 13.94
C GLY A 158 -0.94 -5.86 14.77
N THR A 159 -0.71 -4.57 14.54
CA THR A 159 0.35 -3.80 15.20
C THR A 159 -0.18 -2.65 16.06
N PHE A 160 -1.02 -1.80 15.51
CA PHE A 160 -1.55 -0.62 16.20
C PHE A 160 -3.07 -0.71 16.32
N ILE A 161 -3.61 -0.22 17.44
CA ILE A 161 -5.06 0.00 17.60
C ILE A 161 -5.33 1.40 17.06
N LEU A 162 -5.77 1.48 15.81
CA LEU A 162 -6.05 2.75 15.13
C LEU A 162 -7.55 3.07 15.11
N THR A 163 -8.39 2.06 15.19
CA THR A 163 -9.84 2.09 14.98
C THR A 163 -10.53 1.12 15.92
N ASP A 164 -11.86 0.94 15.77
CA ASP A 164 -12.69 0.22 16.76
C ASP A 164 -12.65 -1.32 16.63
N GLU A 165 -12.19 -1.87 15.48
CA GLU A 165 -12.10 -3.33 15.35
C GLU A 165 -10.99 -3.92 16.22
N ALA A 166 -11.17 -5.17 16.65
CA ALA A 166 -10.15 -5.89 17.38
C ALA A 166 -8.92 -6.16 16.50
N VAL A 167 -7.71 -5.94 17.05
CA VAL A 167 -6.43 -6.08 16.31
C VAL A 167 -6.28 -7.42 15.57
N THR A 168 -6.91 -8.49 16.08
CA THR A 168 -6.84 -9.84 15.51
C THR A 168 -8.05 -10.21 14.66
N GLU A 169 -9.03 -9.31 14.51
CA GLU A 169 -10.26 -9.57 13.75
C GLU A 169 -10.05 -9.63 12.23
N PRO A 170 -9.24 -8.74 11.61
CA PRO A 170 -9.14 -8.69 10.15
C PRO A 170 -8.79 -10.02 9.47
N PRO A 171 -7.83 -10.84 9.96
CA PRO A 171 -7.56 -12.15 9.37
C PRO A 171 -8.74 -13.12 9.43
N GLN A 172 -9.57 -13.05 10.47
CA GLN A 172 -10.72 -13.95 10.63
C GLN A 172 -11.82 -13.59 9.62
N LEU A 173 -12.10 -12.31 9.44
CA LEU A 173 -13.05 -11.82 8.46
C LEU A 173 -12.59 -12.13 7.03
N LEU A 174 -11.30 -11.95 6.74
CA LEU A 174 -10.74 -12.29 5.44
C LEU A 174 -10.92 -13.79 5.12
N GLN A 175 -10.66 -14.68 6.09
CA GLN A 175 -10.87 -16.13 5.89
C GLN A 175 -12.35 -16.48 5.68
N SER A 176 -13.25 -15.76 6.34
CA SER A 176 -14.69 -15.92 6.14
C SER A 176 -15.10 -15.48 4.73
N ALA A 177 -14.65 -14.32 4.28
CA ALA A 177 -14.91 -13.80 2.94
C ALA A 177 -14.37 -14.73 1.83
N LEU A 178 -13.17 -15.28 1.99
CA LEU A 178 -12.61 -16.28 1.05
C LEU A 178 -13.49 -17.51 0.96
N LYS A 179 -13.94 -18.03 2.10
CA LYS A 179 -14.83 -19.21 2.15
C LYS A 179 -16.18 -18.93 1.50
N GLU A 180 -16.79 -17.79 1.76
CA GLU A 180 -18.08 -17.39 1.20
C GLU A 180 -18.02 -17.26 -0.33
N ARG A 181 -16.89 -16.78 -0.86
CA ARG A 181 -16.67 -16.66 -2.31
C ARG A 181 -16.12 -17.92 -2.95
N GLY A 182 -15.91 -19.00 -2.20
CA GLY A 182 -15.39 -20.28 -2.71
C GLY A 182 -13.94 -20.20 -3.21
N LEU A 183 -13.15 -19.26 -2.70
CA LEU A 183 -11.75 -19.06 -3.07
C LEU A 183 -10.80 -19.87 -2.18
N PRO A 184 -9.63 -20.29 -2.71
CA PRO A 184 -8.62 -21.00 -1.91
C PRO A 184 -8.12 -20.13 -0.75
N LYS A 185 -7.80 -20.77 0.39
CA LYS A 185 -7.28 -20.06 1.58
C LYS A 185 -5.95 -19.38 1.37
N ASP A 186 -5.17 -19.84 0.41
CA ASP A 186 -3.85 -19.31 0.03
C ASP A 186 -3.92 -18.26 -1.08
N TYR A 187 -5.10 -17.95 -1.60
CA TYR A 187 -5.31 -16.86 -2.55
C TYR A 187 -5.04 -15.50 -1.91
N PHE A 188 -5.46 -15.32 -0.65
CA PHE A 188 -5.20 -14.10 0.11
C PHE A 188 -4.82 -14.49 1.54
N VAL A 189 -3.54 -14.33 1.88
CA VAL A 189 -2.98 -14.74 3.15
C VAL A 189 -2.70 -13.55 4.07
N THR A 190 -2.56 -13.85 5.37
CA THR A 190 -2.12 -12.88 6.37
C THR A 190 -0.87 -13.39 7.05
N LEU A 191 0.15 -12.55 7.16
CA LEU A 191 1.39 -12.83 7.87
C LEU A 191 1.38 -12.06 9.19
N LYS A 192 1.73 -12.71 10.30
CA LYS A 192 1.93 -12.01 11.57
C LYS A 192 3.20 -11.17 11.51
N PRO A 193 3.31 -10.09 12.29
CA PRO A 193 4.56 -9.35 12.39
C PRO A 193 5.75 -10.25 12.68
N GLY A 194 6.74 -10.27 11.77
CA GLY A 194 7.92 -11.12 11.82
C GLY A 194 7.84 -12.42 11.00
N ASP A 195 6.66 -12.82 10.55
CA ASP A 195 6.52 -13.93 9.59
C ASP A 195 6.98 -13.50 8.19
N TYR A 196 7.33 -14.47 7.38
CA TYR A 196 7.72 -14.25 5.97
C TYR A 196 7.19 -15.35 5.06
N GLU A 197 7.06 -15.02 3.80
CA GLU A 197 6.77 -15.98 2.73
C GLU A 197 7.87 -15.91 1.66
N LEU A 198 8.35 -17.07 1.23
CA LEU A 198 9.32 -17.15 0.15
C LEU A 198 8.57 -17.17 -1.18
N ILE A 199 8.94 -16.25 -2.06
CA ILE A 199 8.49 -16.24 -3.45
C ILE A 199 9.40 -17.21 -4.20
N ASN A 200 8.86 -18.38 -4.53
CA ASN A 200 9.55 -19.35 -5.37
C ASN A 200 9.17 -19.07 -6.84
N ASN A 201 10.17 -18.85 -7.66
CA ASN A 201 10.03 -18.75 -9.11
C ASN A 201 9.82 -20.12 -9.72
#